data_4870a38459ee19ed2a2e3a4b8326e956
#
_entry.id   4870a38459ee19ed2a2e3a4b8326e956
#
_cell.length_a   1.000
_cell.length_b   1.000
_cell.length_c   1.000
_cell.angle_alpha   90.00
_cell.angle_beta   90.00
_cell.angle_gamma   90.00
#
_symmetry.space_group_name_H-M   'P 1'
#
loop_
_entity.id
_entity.type
_entity.pdbx_description
1 polymer ?
#
loop_
_entity_poly.entity_id
_entity_poly.type
_entity_poly.pdbx_seq_one_letter_code
_entity_poly.pdbx_strand_id
1 'polypeptide(L)'
;AAEHATQLLGSSLKGHPVRRVLVTQAVPIAREYYLGALLERGGQRGIRVMASSRGGVDIEEVAKTSPADVVKVTADPLIGLSDYQSRDLALELRLPRDHGRRFSAIARALFKAFTQCDCSLLELNPVALTFDREMIALDARMVVDDNALFRHPEISELHDINEEAPVEVEAAEMGITYVKIDGDIGCVVNGAGLAMATMDVIKHCGGAPANFLDIGGGARADSVATVLCASPAGILVSDTVTPCARKLSAARSPYSGSVLVSPTITVRPPQSSALKKVPRRSSRL
;
A
#
# COMPACT_ATOMS: atom_id res chain seq x y z
N ALA A 1 24.29 -23.58 -1.97
CA ALA A 1 22.89 -23.07 -1.89
C ALA A 1 22.32 -23.33 -0.49
N ALA A 2 22.29 -24.59 0.00
CA ALA A 2 21.69 -24.93 1.31
C ALA A 2 22.30 -24.12 2.47
N GLU A 3 23.62 -24.02 2.53
CA GLU A 3 24.34 -23.28 3.59
C GLU A 3 23.94 -21.79 3.61
N HIS A 4 23.90 -21.13 2.45
CA HIS A 4 23.49 -19.72 2.37
C HIS A 4 22.00 -19.55 2.71
N ALA A 5 21.15 -20.48 2.30
CA ALA A 5 19.73 -20.45 2.68
C ALA A 5 19.58 -20.56 4.20
N THR A 6 20.36 -21.45 4.85
CA THR A 6 20.35 -21.59 6.32
C THR A 6 20.85 -20.32 7.02
N GLN A 7 21.87 -19.66 6.47
CA GLN A 7 22.38 -18.39 7.03
C GLN A 7 21.36 -17.24 6.90
N LEU A 8 20.58 -17.22 5.81
CA LEU A 8 19.54 -16.21 5.60
C LEU A 8 18.30 -16.45 6.48
N LEU A 9 17.92 -17.73 6.66
CA LEU A 9 16.76 -18.06 7.50
C LEU A 9 17.01 -17.62 8.96
N GLY A 10 16.07 -16.86 9.51
CA GLY A 10 16.17 -16.31 10.86
C GLY A 10 17.04 -15.04 10.97
N SER A 11 17.68 -14.59 9.87
CA SER A 11 18.34 -13.28 9.82
C SER A 11 17.31 -12.15 9.69
N SER A 12 17.76 -10.89 9.89
CA SER A 12 16.95 -9.71 9.62
C SER A 12 17.48 -8.98 8.40
N LEU A 13 16.61 -8.70 7.42
CA LEU A 13 16.92 -7.92 6.24
C LEU A 13 16.10 -6.63 6.24
N LYS A 14 16.76 -5.48 6.29
CA LYS A 14 16.11 -4.16 6.38
C LYS A 14 15.07 -4.04 7.51
N GLY A 15 15.29 -4.74 8.63
CA GLY A 15 14.39 -4.73 9.79
C GLY A 15 13.32 -5.83 9.77
N HIS A 16 13.14 -6.55 8.67
CA HIS A 16 12.18 -7.65 8.56
C HIS A 16 12.85 -9.01 8.79
N PRO A 17 12.29 -9.91 9.62
CA PRO A 17 12.84 -11.25 9.84
C PRO A 17 12.63 -12.12 8.59
N VAL A 18 13.71 -12.77 8.12
CA VAL A 18 13.65 -13.68 6.97
C VAL A 18 13.10 -15.03 7.43
N ARG A 19 11.86 -15.33 7.10
CA ARG A 19 11.18 -16.57 7.48
C ARG A 19 11.20 -17.63 6.38
N ARG A 20 11.26 -17.20 5.12
CA ARG A 20 11.28 -18.07 3.94
C ARG A 20 12.33 -17.60 2.95
N VAL A 21 12.93 -18.53 2.25
CA VAL A 21 13.94 -18.26 1.21
C VAL A 21 13.55 -19.03 -0.05
N LEU A 22 13.44 -18.32 -1.17
CA LEU A 22 13.25 -18.91 -2.48
C LEU A 22 14.62 -19.22 -3.09
N VAL A 23 14.86 -20.48 -3.41
CA VAL A 23 16.10 -20.93 -4.09
C VAL A 23 15.78 -21.21 -5.56
N THR A 24 16.40 -20.47 -6.47
CA THR A 24 16.23 -20.61 -7.90
C THR A 24 17.56 -20.96 -8.58
N GLN A 25 17.50 -21.42 -9.82
CA GLN A 25 18.66 -21.63 -10.65
C GLN A 25 19.32 -20.26 -10.97
N ALA A 26 20.65 -20.18 -10.85
CA ALA A 26 21.38 -18.99 -11.27
C ALA A 26 21.26 -18.82 -12.80
N VAL A 27 20.92 -17.60 -13.22
CA VAL A 27 20.75 -17.23 -14.63
C VAL A 27 21.95 -16.35 -15.06
N PRO A 28 22.64 -16.69 -16.16
CA PRO A 28 23.74 -15.86 -16.68
C PRO A 28 23.17 -14.63 -17.38
N ILE A 29 23.15 -13.48 -16.70
CA ILE A 29 22.51 -12.23 -17.15
C ILE A 29 23.50 -11.44 -18.02
N ALA A 30 23.07 -11.10 -19.25
CA ALA A 30 23.77 -10.20 -20.15
C ALA A 30 23.30 -8.75 -20.02
N ARG A 31 21.99 -8.54 -19.83
CA ARG A 31 21.36 -7.22 -19.59
C ARG A 31 20.10 -7.35 -18.77
N GLU A 32 19.78 -6.28 -18.06
CA GLU A 32 18.59 -6.17 -17.22
C GLU A 32 17.69 -5.04 -17.72
N TYR A 33 16.38 -5.31 -17.75
CA TYR A 33 15.35 -4.37 -18.14
C TYR A 33 14.30 -4.29 -17.04
N TYR A 34 13.66 -3.14 -16.94
CA TYR A 34 12.45 -2.96 -16.13
C TYR A 34 11.21 -3.03 -17.02
N LEU A 35 10.15 -3.63 -16.51
CA LEU A 35 8.83 -3.61 -17.12
C LEU A 35 7.78 -3.60 -16.03
N GLY A 36 6.86 -2.63 -16.03
CA GLY A 36 5.81 -2.52 -15.03
C GLY A 36 4.51 -1.99 -15.61
N ALA A 37 3.41 -2.32 -14.95
CA ALA A 37 2.09 -1.76 -15.19
C ALA A 37 1.52 -1.21 -13.89
N LEU A 38 0.88 -0.05 -13.95
CA LEU A 38 0.23 0.57 -12.80
C LEU A 38 -1.09 1.22 -13.22
N LEU A 39 -2.03 1.27 -12.26
CA LEU A 39 -3.28 1.98 -12.43
C LEU A 39 -3.07 3.48 -12.22
N GLU A 40 -3.29 4.27 -13.25
CA GLU A 40 -3.18 5.73 -13.16
C GLU A 40 -4.48 6.34 -12.64
N ARG A 41 -4.42 6.97 -11.46
CA ARG A 41 -5.58 7.58 -10.79
C ARG A 41 -5.81 9.05 -11.15
N GLY A 42 -4.85 9.69 -11.84
CA GLY A 42 -4.91 11.10 -12.23
C GLY A 42 -4.66 11.30 -13.72
N GLY A 43 -5.31 12.28 -14.36
CA GLY A 43 -5.09 12.62 -15.76
C GLY A 43 -5.81 11.71 -16.76
N GLN A 44 -5.09 11.12 -17.70
CA GLN A 44 -5.65 10.14 -18.63
C GLN A 44 -5.95 8.84 -17.89
N ARG A 45 -7.22 8.51 -17.73
CA ARG A 45 -7.65 7.25 -17.12
C ARG A 45 -7.17 6.08 -17.96
N GLY A 46 -6.44 5.16 -17.33
CA GLY A 46 -5.93 3.97 -18.02
C GLY A 46 -4.91 3.21 -17.20
N ILE A 47 -4.40 2.15 -17.78
CA ILE A 47 -3.30 1.39 -17.21
C ILE A 47 -2.02 1.86 -17.89
N ARG A 48 -1.12 2.41 -17.09
CA ARG A 48 0.18 2.85 -17.57
C ARG A 48 1.15 1.69 -17.57
N VAL A 49 1.68 1.36 -18.76
CA VAL A 49 2.76 0.39 -18.90
C VAL A 49 4.06 1.15 -19.09
N MET A 50 5.07 0.81 -18.30
CA MET A 50 6.38 1.46 -18.30
C MET A 50 7.48 0.43 -18.53
N ALA A 51 8.52 0.85 -19.24
CA ALA A 51 9.69 0.03 -19.47
C ALA A 51 10.96 0.88 -19.40
N SER A 52 12.07 0.27 -18.97
CA SER A 52 13.39 0.92 -18.94
C SER A 52 14.49 -0.07 -19.31
N SER A 53 15.55 0.44 -19.94
CA SER A 53 16.80 -0.31 -20.17
C SER A 53 17.67 -0.42 -18.89
N ARG A 54 17.20 0.16 -17.78
CA ARG A 54 17.82 0.06 -16.45
C ARG A 54 16.94 -0.81 -15.56
N GLY A 55 17.16 -2.12 -15.61
CA GLY A 55 16.58 -3.08 -14.68
C GLY A 55 17.46 -3.31 -13.46
N GLY A 56 16.94 -4.01 -12.45
CA GLY A 56 17.67 -4.35 -11.23
C GLY A 56 17.92 -3.16 -10.27
N VAL A 57 17.35 -1.99 -10.55
CA VAL A 57 17.47 -0.76 -9.75
C VAL A 57 16.09 -0.18 -9.47
N ASP A 58 16.01 0.74 -8.52
CA ASP A 58 14.77 1.45 -8.20
C ASP A 58 14.34 2.34 -9.37
N ILE A 59 13.16 2.03 -9.94
CA ILE A 59 12.62 2.75 -11.10
C ILE A 59 12.22 4.19 -10.76
N GLU A 60 11.86 4.46 -9.51
CA GLU A 60 11.51 5.81 -9.07
C GLU A 60 12.75 6.72 -9.08
N GLU A 61 13.90 6.18 -8.70
CA GLU A 61 15.17 6.90 -8.77
C GLU A 61 15.57 7.15 -10.23
N VAL A 62 15.41 6.15 -11.10
CA VAL A 62 15.64 6.30 -12.55
C VAL A 62 14.72 7.37 -13.13
N ALA A 63 13.45 7.37 -12.77
CA ALA A 63 12.47 8.35 -13.25
C ALA A 63 12.79 9.79 -12.80
N LYS A 64 13.41 9.97 -11.62
CA LYS A 64 13.84 11.28 -11.11
C LYS A 64 15.12 11.77 -11.77
N THR A 65 16.12 10.88 -11.91
CA THR A 65 17.46 11.26 -12.40
C THR A 65 17.58 11.24 -13.92
N SER A 66 16.87 10.34 -14.57
CA SER A 66 16.95 10.11 -16.04
C SER A 66 15.56 9.79 -16.60
N PRO A 67 14.58 10.72 -16.58
CA PRO A 67 13.20 10.45 -16.99
C PRO A 67 13.09 10.00 -18.47
N ALA A 68 14.05 10.34 -19.32
CA ALA A 68 14.12 9.91 -20.71
C ALA A 68 14.42 8.40 -20.87
N ASP A 69 15.00 7.76 -19.85
CA ASP A 69 15.27 6.32 -19.87
C ASP A 69 14.03 5.48 -19.51
N VAL A 70 12.91 6.12 -19.14
CA VAL A 70 11.65 5.45 -18.81
C VAL A 70 10.63 5.71 -19.91
N VAL A 71 10.41 4.69 -20.72
CA VAL A 71 9.38 4.70 -21.78
C VAL A 71 8.02 4.39 -21.16
N LYS A 72 6.97 5.08 -21.61
CA LYS A 72 5.62 4.95 -21.03
C LYS A 72 4.59 4.88 -22.15
N VAL A 73 3.66 3.94 -22.05
CA VAL A 73 2.45 3.88 -22.88
C VAL A 73 1.23 3.75 -21.98
N THR A 74 0.12 4.35 -22.38
CA THR A 74 -1.16 4.17 -21.68
C THR A 74 -2.03 3.21 -22.46
N ALA A 75 -2.42 2.12 -21.85
CA ALA A 75 -3.31 1.13 -22.44
C ALA A 75 -4.74 1.34 -21.94
N ASP A 76 -5.70 1.16 -22.83
CA ASP A 76 -7.12 1.18 -22.47
C ASP A 76 -7.46 -0.10 -21.71
N PRO A 77 -8.13 -0.02 -20.54
CA PRO A 77 -8.49 -1.21 -19.75
C PRO A 77 -9.39 -2.21 -20.48
N LEU A 78 -10.19 -1.76 -21.44
CA LEU A 78 -11.12 -2.60 -22.20
C LEU A 78 -10.49 -3.20 -23.45
N ILE A 79 -9.67 -2.42 -24.16
CA ILE A 79 -8.99 -2.85 -25.38
C ILE A 79 -7.72 -3.62 -25.06
N GLY A 80 -7.06 -3.26 -23.97
CA GLY A 80 -5.81 -3.85 -23.54
C GLY A 80 -4.56 -3.17 -24.12
N LEU A 81 -3.40 -3.76 -23.82
CA LEU A 81 -2.14 -3.36 -24.43
C LEU A 81 -2.04 -3.93 -25.85
N SER A 82 -2.16 -3.06 -26.83
CA SER A 82 -2.14 -3.47 -28.23
C SER A 82 -0.76 -3.92 -28.71
N ASP A 83 -0.74 -4.67 -29.82
CA ASP A 83 0.50 -5.18 -30.42
C ASP A 83 1.45 -4.05 -30.83
N TYR A 84 0.93 -2.93 -31.35
CA TYR A 84 1.78 -1.81 -31.73
C TYR A 84 2.38 -1.14 -30.49
N GLN A 85 1.61 -0.89 -29.44
CA GLN A 85 2.10 -0.30 -28.18
C GLN A 85 3.21 -1.14 -27.54
N SER A 86 3.02 -2.47 -27.50
CA SER A 86 4.05 -3.36 -26.93
C SER A 86 5.33 -3.39 -27.79
N ARG A 87 5.20 -3.23 -29.12
CA ARG A 87 6.36 -3.09 -30.01
C ARG A 87 7.04 -1.73 -29.87
N ASP A 88 6.27 -0.65 -29.70
CA ASP A 88 6.82 0.69 -29.47
C ASP A 88 7.68 0.73 -28.20
N LEU A 89 7.23 0.10 -27.10
CA LEU A 89 8.06 -0.06 -25.89
C LEU A 89 9.41 -0.71 -26.23
N ALA A 90 9.40 -1.80 -26.99
CA ALA A 90 10.62 -2.51 -27.36
C ALA A 90 11.53 -1.71 -28.29
N LEU A 91 10.96 -0.91 -29.21
CA LEU A 91 11.70 -0.04 -30.13
C LEU A 91 12.36 1.12 -29.39
N GLU A 92 11.64 1.77 -28.49
CA GLU A 92 12.16 2.86 -27.66
C GLU A 92 13.31 2.38 -26.74
N LEU A 93 13.24 1.13 -26.25
CA LEU A 93 14.33 0.48 -25.53
C LEU A 93 15.50 0.07 -26.45
N ARG A 94 15.39 0.33 -27.75
CA ARG A 94 16.39 -0.04 -28.79
C ARG A 94 16.75 -1.51 -28.78
N LEU A 95 15.76 -2.38 -28.51
CA LEU A 95 15.95 -3.82 -28.51
C LEU A 95 16.12 -4.35 -29.95
N PRO A 96 17.10 -5.26 -30.22
CA PRO A 96 17.17 -5.98 -31.47
C PRO A 96 15.84 -6.70 -31.74
N ARG A 97 15.50 -6.88 -33.04
CA ARG A 97 14.18 -7.37 -33.47
C ARG A 97 13.70 -8.63 -32.73
N ASP A 98 14.58 -9.60 -32.54
CA ASP A 98 14.19 -10.87 -31.91
C ASP A 98 13.96 -10.71 -30.40
N HIS A 99 14.79 -9.93 -29.71
CA HIS A 99 14.60 -9.58 -28.30
C HIS A 99 13.36 -8.69 -28.12
N GLY A 100 13.13 -7.74 -29.04
CA GLY A 100 11.95 -6.88 -29.05
C GLY A 100 10.64 -7.67 -29.16
N ARG A 101 10.60 -8.73 -29.98
CA ARG A 101 9.43 -9.63 -30.07
C ARG A 101 9.16 -10.35 -28.76
N ARG A 102 10.21 -10.88 -28.11
CA ARG A 102 10.09 -11.57 -26.82
C ARG A 102 9.65 -10.60 -25.72
N PHE A 103 10.27 -9.42 -25.66
CA PHE A 103 9.90 -8.36 -24.72
C PHE A 103 8.44 -7.95 -24.89
N SER A 104 7.98 -7.73 -26.13
CA SER A 104 6.59 -7.38 -26.44
C SER A 104 5.62 -8.49 -25.98
N ALA A 105 5.99 -9.75 -26.12
CA ALA A 105 5.19 -10.87 -25.65
C ALA A 105 5.09 -10.86 -24.11
N ILE A 106 6.20 -10.61 -23.41
CA ILE A 106 6.23 -10.48 -21.94
C ILE A 106 5.37 -9.29 -21.49
N ALA A 107 5.47 -8.12 -22.19
CA ALA A 107 4.69 -6.95 -21.85
C ALA A 107 3.18 -7.19 -21.96
N ARG A 108 2.73 -7.89 -23.00
CA ARG A 108 1.32 -8.27 -23.14
C ARG A 108 0.88 -9.30 -22.08
N ALA A 109 1.75 -10.25 -21.76
CA ALA A 109 1.47 -11.23 -20.70
C ALA A 109 1.35 -10.56 -19.33
N LEU A 110 2.26 -9.62 -19.03
CA LEU A 110 2.21 -8.81 -17.82
C LEU A 110 0.90 -8.00 -17.73
N PHE A 111 0.52 -7.32 -18.82
CA PHE A 111 -0.72 -6.56 -18.87
C PHE A 111 -1.94 -7.46 -18.66
N LYS A 112 -1.95 -8.64 -19.28
CA LYS A 112 -3.02 -9.63 -19.09
C LYS A 112 -3.11 -10.10 -17.63
N ALA A 113 -1.97 -10.42 -17.00
CA ALA A 113 -1.92 -10.79 -15.59
C ALA A 113 -2.40 -9.63 -14.70
N PHE A 114 -1.94 -8.39 -14.97
CA PHE A 114 -2.37 -7.19 -14.27
C PHE A 114 -3.89 -7.04 -14.24
N THR A 115 -4.55 -7.19 -15.39
CA THR A 115 -6.01 -7.04 -15.51
C THR A 115 -6.77 -8.23 -14.97
N GLN A 116 -6.24 -9.45 -15.12
CA GLN A 116 -6.91 -10.67 -14.65
C GLN A 116 -6.83 -10.85 -13.14
N CYS A 117 -5.77 -10.33 -12.49
CA CYS A 117 -5.59 -10.42 -11.04
C CYS A 117 -6.01 -9.13 -10.30
N ASP A 118 -6.68 -8.20 -10.98
CA ASP A 118 -7.10 -6.91 -10.40
C ASP A 118 -5.95 -6.18 -9.70
N CYS A 119 -4.80 -6.09 -10.36
CA CYS A 119 -3.64 -5.44 -9.80
C CYS A 119 -3.76 -3.91 -9.83
N SER A 120 -3.24 -3.26 -8.82
CA SER A 120 -2.93 -1.82 -8.80
C SER A 120 -1.51 -1.53 -9.26
N LEU A 121 -0.58 -2.48 -9.06
CA LEU A 121 0.80 -2.49 -9.52
C LEU A 121 1.21 -3.92 -9.87
N LEU A 122 1.88 -4.09 -11.00
CA LEU A 122 2.61 -5.32 -11.34
C LEU A 122 3.89 -4.95 -12.06
N GLU A 123 5.02 -5.34 -11.51
CA GLU A 123 6.32 -5.04 -12.08
C GLU A 123 7.21 -6.27 -12.14
N LEU A 124 8.05 -6.32 -13.16
CA LEU A 124 9.13 -7.28 -13.35
C LEU A 124 10.44 -6.50 -13.28
N ASN A 125 11.24 -6.74 -12.24
CA ASN A 125 12.46 -5.99 -12.02
C ASN A 125 13.56 -6.87 -11.39
N PRO A 126 14.43 -7.50 -12.24
CA PRO A 126 14.54 -7.28 -13.68
C PRO A 126 13.81 -8.31 -14.58
N VAL A 127 13.58 -7.90 -15.83
CA VAL A 127 13.48 -8.80 -16.96
C VAL A 127 14.88 -8.98 -17.50
N ALA A 128 15.46 -10.16 -17.33
CA ALA A 128 16.83 -10.45 -17.72
C ALA A 128 16.90 -10.94 -19.17
N LEU A 129 17.84 -10.39 -19.93
CA LEU A 129 18.34 -10.97 -21.16
C LEU A 129 19.56 -11.83 -20.85
N THR A 130 19.52 -13.11 -21.14
CA THR A 130 20.62 -14.04 -20.92
C THR A 130 21.63 -14.02 -22.07
N PHE A 131 22.82 -14.58 -21.84
CA PHE A 131 23.81 -14.78 -22.90
C PHE A 131 23.29 -15.72 -24.02
N ASP A 132 22.37 -16.63 -23.67
CA ASP A 132 21.70 -17.53 -24.63
C ASP A 132 20.55 -16.82 -25.39
N ARG A 133 20.44 -15.49 -25.27
CA ARG A 133 19.44 -14.64 -25.90
C ARG A 133 17.98 -14.93 -25.49
N GLU A 134 17.78 -15.57 -24.34
CA GLU A 134 16.46 -15.73 -23.73
C GLU A 134 16.10 -14.49 -22.90
N MET A 135 14.81 -14.18 -22.79
CA MET A 135 14.29 -13.15 -21.88
C MET A 135 13.49 -13.81 -20.77
N ILE A 136 13.87 -13.56 -19.53
CA ILE A 136 13.32 -14.23 -18.35
C ILE A 136 12.93 -13.16 -17.31
N ALA A 137 11.72 -13.23 -16.78
CA ALA A 137 11.35 -12.47 -15.61
C ALA A 137 11.98 -13.15 -14.37
N LEU A 138 12.89 -12.45 -13.70
CA LEU A 138 13.60 -13.00 -12.54
C LEU A 138 12.91 -12.68 -11.24
N ASP A 139 12.35 -11.49 -11.14
CA ASP A 139 11.59 -11.05 -9.97
C ASP A 139 10.31 -10.34 -10.40
N ALA A 140 9.26 -10.53 -9.62
CA ALA A 140 7.97 -9.94 -9.86
C ALA A 140 7.40 -9.39 -8.54
N ARG A 141 6.97 -8.13 -8.57
CA ARG A 141 6.21 -7.51 -7.49
C ARG A 141 4.79 -7.26 -7.96
N MET A 142 3.83 -7.81 -7.22
CA MET A 142 2.41 -7.68 -7.51
C MET A 142 1.70 -7.04 -6.31
N VAL A 143 0.89 -6.03 -6.57
CA VAL A 143 -0.03 -5.44 -5.59
C VAL A 143 -1.43 -5.59 -6.17
N VAL A 144 -2.24 -6.39 -5.53
CA VAL A 144 -3.64 -6.65 -5.89
C VAL A 144 -4.54 -5.66 -5.18
N ASP A 145 -5.67 -5.29 -5.75
CA ASP A 145 -6.67 -4.48 -5.08
C ASP A 145 -7.40 -5.34 -4.02
N ASP A 146 -7.28 -4.96 -2.76
CA ASP A 146 -7.93 -5.67 -1.64
C ASP A 146 -9.44 -5.80 -1.82
N ASN A 147 -10.07 -4.80 -2.45
CA ASN A 147 -11.51 -4.84 -2.75
C ASN A 147 -11.88 -5.90 -3.81
N ALA A 148 -10.90 -6.45 -4.52
CA ALA A 148 -11.09 -7.50 -5.52
C ALA A 148 -10.73 -8.89 -5.01
N LEU A 149 -10.11 -9.05 -3.83
CA LEU A 149 -9.63 -10.32 -3.29
C LEU A 149 -10.74 -11.37 -3.15
N PHE A 150 -12.00 -10.96 -2.98
CA PHE A 150 -13.13 -11.89 -2.96
C PHE A 150 -13.29 -12.70 -4.26
N ARG A 151 -12.72 -12.23 -5.38
CA ARG A 151 -12.68 -12.92 -6.67
C ARG A 151 -11.44 -13.78 -6.88
N HIS A 152 -10.44 -13.61 -6.01
CA HIS A 152 -9.12 -14.24 -6.10
C HIS A 152 -8.73 -14.96 -4.81
N PRO A 153 -9.49 -16.04 -4.42
CA PRO A 153 -9.22 -16.75 -3.17
C PRO A 153 -7.80 -17.32 -3.12
N GLU A 154 -7.27 -17.77 -4.26
CA GLU A 154 -5.90 -18.28 -4.38
C GLU A 154 -4.82 -17.24 -4.10
N ILE A 155 -5.09 -15.96 -4.36
CA ILE A 155 -4.19 -14.85 -4.04
C ILE A 155 -4.36 -14.47 -2.56
N SER A 156 -5.60 -14.45 -2.07
CA SER A 156 -5.90 -14.17 -0.67
C SER A 156 -5.21 -15.17 0.28
N GLU A 157 -5.08 -16.44 -0.11
CA GLU A 157 -4.37 -17.46 0.67
C GLU A 157 -2.86 -17.22 0.77
N LEU A 158 -2.28 -16.41 -0.13
CA LEU A 158 -0.85 -16.04 -0.10
C LEU A 158 -0.55 -14.91 0.89
N HIS A 159 -1.57 -14.30 1.47
CA HIS A 159 -1.43 -13.22 2.43
C HIS A 159 -0.62 -13.66 3.66
N ASP A 160 0.46 -12.95 3.97
CA ASP A 160 1.31 -13.24 5.13
C ASP A 160 0.98 -12.28 6.27
N ILE A 161 0.09 -12.71 7.14
CA ILE A 161 -0.37 -11.96 8.33
C ILE A 161 0.81 -11.50 9.21
N ASN A 162 1.96 -12.18 9.15
CA ASN A 162 3.12 -11.82 9.97
C ASN A 162 3.87 -10.57 9.47
N GLU A 163 3.57 -10.09 8.28
CA GLU A 163 4.15 -8.85 7.73
C GLU A 163 3.31 -7.61 8.10
N GLU A 164 2.11 -7.80 8.62
CA GLU A 164 1.22 -6.72 9.06
C GLU A 164 1.42 -6.36 10.53
N ALA A 165 1.03 -5.15 10.89
CA ALA A 165 0.99 -4.76 12.30
C ALA A 165 -0.11 -5.56 13.02
N PRO A 166 0.16 -6.17 14.19
CA PRO A 166 -0.83 -7.00 14.90
C PRO A 166 -2.18 -6.29 15.13
N VAL A 167 -2.15 -4.98 15.35
CA VAL A 167 -3.34 -4.14 15.52
C VAL A 167 -4.17 -4.03 14.23
N GLU A 168 -3.54 -4.02 13.06
CA GLU A 168 -4.22 -3.95 11.77
C GLU A 168 -4.90 -5.28 11.46
N VAL A 169 -4.22 -6.40 11.77
CA VAL A 169 -4.80 -7.76 11.66
C VAL A 169 -6.03 -7.90 12.57
N GLU A 170 -5.92 -7.52 13.84
CA GLU A 170 -7.02 -7.60 14.81
C GLU A 170 -8.21 -6.72 14.37
N ALA A 171 -7.94 -5.53 13.85
CA ALA A 171 -8.97 -4.64 13.31
C ALA A 171 -9.67 -5.26 12.08
N ALA A 172 -8.92 -5.85 11.16
CA ALA A 172 -9.44 -6.49 9.96
C ALA A 172 -10.35 -7.68 10.30
N GLU A 173 -9.97 -8.52 11.28
CA GLU A 173 -10.81 -9.63 11.79
C GLU A 173 -12.15 -9.15 12.35
N MET A 174 -12.18 -7.92 12.88
CA MET A 174 -13.39 -7.27 13.39
C MET A 174 -14.19 -6.51 12.33
N GLY A 175 -13.73 -6.50 11.08
CA GLY A 175 -14.36 -5.75 9.98
C GLY A 175 -14.18 -4.24 10.08
N ILE A 176 -13.13 -3.79 10.76
CA ILE A 176 -12.76 -2.37 10.93
C ILE A 176 -11.53 -2.08 10.07
N THR A 177 -11.56 -0.99 9.31
CA THR A 177 -10.40 -0.52 8.57
C THR A 177 -9.54 0.34 9.48
N TYR A 178 -8.37 -0.16 9.85
CA TYR A 178 -7.38 0.53 10.66
C TYR A 178 -6.01 0.55 9.94
N VAL A 179 -5.37 1.72 9.93
CA VAL A 179 -3.99 1.88 9.47
C VAL A 179 -3.25 2.73 10.50
N LYS A 180 -2.13 2.21 11.00
CA LYS A 180 -1.26 2.94 11.91
C LYS A 180 -0.45 3.98 11.16
N ILE A 181 -0.37 5.18 11.70
CA ILE A 181 0.44 6.30 11.15
C ILE A 181 1.27 6.88 12.31
N ASP A 182 2.43 7.44 11.97
CA ASP A 182 3.31 8.08 12.95
C ASP A 182 2.80 9.49 13.28
N GLY A 183 2.06 9.61 14.36
CA GLY A 183 1.49 10.86 14.82
C GLY A 183 1.08 10.82 16.28
N ASP A 184 0.50 11.92 16.76
CA ASP A 184 0.11 12.13 18.17
C ASP A 184 -1.40 12.31 18.36
N ILE A 185 -2.18 12.39 17.26
CA ILE A 185 -3.63 12.61 17.31
C ILE A 185 -4.35 11.40 16.73
N GLY A 186 -4.99 10.60 17.59
CA GLY A 186 -5.83 9.49 17.17
C GLY A 186 -7.16 9.95 16.58
N CYS A 187 -7.57 9.30 15.48
CA CYS A 187 -8.81 9.57 14.77
C CYS A 187 -9.75 8.37 14.82
N VAL A 188 -11.01 8.61 15.12
CA VAL A 188 -12.10 7.61 15.04
C VAL A 188 -13.23 8.22 14.25
N VAL A 189 -13.55 7.63 13.11
CA VAL A 189 -14.52 8.21 12.18
C VAL A 189 -15.38 7.10 11.58
N ASN A 190 -16.61 7.45 11.23
CA ASN A 190 -17.48 6.57 10.48
C ASN A 190 -17.54 7.07 9.04
N GLY A 191 -16.95 6.33 8.13
CA GLY A 191 -16.85 6.61 6.72
C GLY A 191 -15.45 7.10 6.29
N ALA A 192 -14.86 6.38 5.33
CA ALA A 192 -13.49 6.61 4.86
C ALA A 192 -13.25 8.06 4.35
N GLY A 193 -14.22 8.64 3.64
CA GLY A 193 -14.10 10.03 3.15
C GLY A 193 -14.02 11.05 4.28
N LEU A 194 -14.76 10.82 5.36
CA LEU A 194 -14.73 11.68 6.54
C LEU A 194 -13.43 11.46 7.33
N ALA A 195 -12.91 10.25 7.39
CA ALA A 195 -11.60 9.94 8.00
C ALA A 195 -10.48 10.70 7.28
N MET A 196 -10.44 10.65 5.95
CA MET A 196 -9.46 11.40 5.16
C MET A 196 -9.56 12.91 5.40
N ALA A 197 -10.76 13.47 5.34
CA ALA A 197 -10.98 14.89 5.59
C ALA A 197 -10.56 15.32 7.02
N THR A 198 -10.82 14.46 8.01
CA THR A 198 -10.38 14.70 9.40
C THR A 198 -8.87 14.75 9.50
N MET A 199 -8.18 13.82 8.87
CA MET A 199 -6.70 13.79 8.84
C MET A 199 -6.12 15.03 8.14
N ASP A 200 -6.74 15.48 7.05
CA ASP A 200 -6.33 16.70 6.34
C ASP A 200 -6.50 17.94 7.22
N VAL A 201 -7.61 18.04 7.96
CA VAL A 201 -7.83 19.14 8.93
C VAL A 201 -6.80 19.12 10.04
N ILE A 202 -6.47 17.93 10.60
CA ILE A 202 -5.41 17.79 11.61
C ILE A 202 -4.08 18.34 11.07
N LYS A 203 -3.68 17.90 9.87
CA LYS A 203 -2.44 18.38 9.23
C LYS A 203 -2.49 19.87 8.96
N HIS A 204 -3.62 20.39 8.46
CA HIS A 204 -3.79 21.81 8.20
C HIS A 204 -3.66 22.67 9.48
N CYS A 205 -4.10 22.14 10.62
CA CYS A 205 -3.95 22.76 11.93
C CYS A 205 -2.57 22.57 12.58
N GLY A 206 -1.63 21.92 11.89
CA GLY A 206 -0.27 21.68 12.37
C GLY A 206 -0.12 20.48 13.33
N GLY A 207 -1.13 19.60 13.40
CA GLY A 207 -1.08 18.32 14.13
C GLY A 207 -0.62 17.17 13.24
N ALA A 208 -0.31 16.02 13.87
CA ALA A 208 0.06 14.78 13.18
C ALA A 208 -0.97 13.68 13.47
N PRO A 209 -1.71 13.15 12.46
CA PRO A 209 -2.63 12.04 12.68
C PRO A 209 -1.85 10.75 12.98
N ALA A 210 -2.27 10.03 14.03
CA ALA A 210 -1.64 8.80 14.50
C ALA A 210 -2.21 7.54 13.86
N ASN A 211 -3.38 7.63 13.26
CA ASN A 211 -4.03 6.51 12.60
C ASN A 211 -5.09 6.98 11.59
N PHE A 212 -5.38 6.12 10.64
CA PHE A 212 -6.65 6.09 9.92
C PHE A 212 -7.53 5.04 10.59
N LEU A 213 -8.78 5.37 10.95
CA LEU A 213 -9.74 4.42 11.49
C LEU A 213 -11.12 4.75 10.96
N ASP A 214 -11.66 3.82 10.16
CA ASP A 214 -13.04 3.83 9.70
C ASP A 214 -13.80 2.66 10.36
N ILE A 215 -14.73 2.99 11.24
CA ILE A 215 -15.52 1.98 11.95
C ILE A 215 -16.62 1.35 11.08
N GLY A 216 -16.92 1.91 9.91
CA GLY A 216 -17.99 1.42 9.03
C GLY A 216 -19.40 1.50 9.66
N GLY A 217 -20.42 1.48 8.83
CA GLY A 217 -21.82 1.61 9.29
C GLY A 217 -22.38 0.41 10.05
N GLY A 218 -21.69 -0.72 10.06
CA GLY A 218 -22.13 -1.97 10.71
C GLY A 218 -21.30 -2.41 11.92
N ALA A 219 -20.33 -1.59 12.34
CA ALA A 219 -19.42 -1.97 13.43
C ALA A 219 -20.14 -2.14 14.77
N ARG A 220 -19.74 -3.19 15.51
CA ARG A 220 -20.25 -3.46 16.87
C ARG A 220 -19.45 -2.65 17.87
N ALA A 221 -20.12 -2.23 18.95
CA ALA A 221 -19.50 -1.43 20.01
C ALA A 221 -18.26 -2.13 20.64
N ASP A 222 -18.32 -3.46 20.80
CA ASP A 222 -17.21 -4.24 21.36
C ASP A 222 -15.99 -4.24 20.42
N SER A 223 -16.20 -4.36 19.10
CA SER A 223 -15.12 -4.32 18.10
C SER A 223 -14.42 -2.96 18.09
N VAL A 224 -15.20 -1.88 18.09
CA VAL A 224 -14.66 -0.51 18.18
C VAL A 224 -13.85 -0.31 19.46
N ALA A 225 -14.37 -0.79 20.59
CA ALA A 225 -13.67 -0.69 21.88
C ALA A 225 -12.31 -1.39 21.87
N THR A 226 -12.24 -2.59 21.30
CA THR A 226 -10.99 -3.37 21.23
C THR A 226 -9.92 -2.66 20.41
N VAL A 227 -10.26 -2.18 19.20
CA VAL A 227 -9.31 -1.46 18.33
C VAL A 227 -8.84 -0.15 18.96
N LEU A 228 -9.74 0.56 19.66
CA LEU A 228 -9.40 1.78 20.39
C LEU A 228 -8.43 1.50 21.56
N CYS A 229 -8.59 0.39 22.25
CA CYS A 229 -7.69 -0.02 23.34
C CYS A 229 -6.32 -0.48 22.84
N ALA A 230 -6.25 -1.09 21.64
CA ALA A 230 -5.02 -1.57 21.04
C ALA A 230 -4.22 -0.43 20.36
N SER A 231 -4.85 0.72 20.07
CA SER A 231 -4.18 1.86 19.48
C SER A 231 -3.19 2.52 20.45
N PRO A 232 -1.90 2.72 20.08
CA PRO A 232 -0.90 3.34 20.95
C PRO A 232 -1.14 4.84 21.21
N ALA A 233 -1.95 5.52 20.40
CA ALA A 233 -2.42 6.86 20.69
C ALA A 233 -3.59 6.75 21.67
N GLY A 234 -3.41 7.24 22.91
CA GLY A 234 -4.47 7.23 23.93
C GLY A 234 -5.73 7.91 23.43
N ILE A 235 -6.81 7.15 23.30
CA ILE A 235 -8.09 7.63 22.77
C ILE A 235 -9.00 8.02 23.92
N LEU A 236 -9.40 9.29 23.96
CA LEU A 236 -10.41 9.80 24.88
C LEU A 236 -11.78 9.79 24.18
N VAL A 237 -12.67 8.90 24.60
CA VAL A 237 -14.06 8.81 24.12
C VAL A 237 -14.97 9.50 25.14
N SER A 238 -15.88 10.35 24.67
CA SER A 238 -16.78 11.09 25.57
C SER A 238 -17.97 10.25 26.06
N ASP A 239 -18.58 10.70 27.17
CA ASP A 239 -19.71 10.07 27.86
C ASP A 239 -21.00 9.87 27.05
N THR A 240 -21.06 10.35 25.83
CA THR A 240 -22.26 10.29 24.99
C THR A 240 -22.31 9.05 24.08
N VAL A 241 -21.21 8.31 23.96
CA VAL A 241 -21.18 7.05 23.24
C VAL A 241 -21.36 5.91 24.21
N THR A 242 -22.61 5.62 24.58
CA THR A 242 -23.16 4.38 25.17
C THR A 242 -22.27 3.56 26.16
N PRO A 243 -22.75 2.52 26.83
CA PRO A 243 -22.10 1.78 27.94
C PRO A 243 -20.65 1.32 27.70
N CYS A 244 -20.18 1.27 26.45
CA CYS A 244 -18.82 0.90 26.09
C CYS A 244 -17.79 1.98 26.50
N ALA A 245 -18.12 3.25 26.37
CA ALA A 245 -17.24 4.35 26.78
C ALA A 245 -16.96 4.36 28.29
N ARG A 246 -17.90 3.89 29.10
CA ARG A 246 -17.71 3.76 30.57
C ARG A 246 -16.72 2.66 30.92
N LYS A 247 -16.65 1.56 30.17
CA LYS A 247 -15.63 0.51 30.39
C LYS A 247 -14.24 1.00 30.00
N LEU A 248 -14.14 1.81 28.94
CA LEU A 248 -12.89 2.41 28.48
C LEU A 248 -12.35 3.50 29.41
N SER A 249 -13.21 4.31 30.01
CA SER A 249 -12.80 5.32 30.99
C SER A 249 -12.24 4.73 32.30
N ALA A 250 -12.53 3.47 32.61
CA ALA A 250 -12.00 2.75 33.78
C ALA A 250 -10.61 2.10 33.48
N ALA A 251 -10.23 1.92 32.22
CA ALA A 251 -8.91 1.45 31.83
C ALA A 251 -7.96 2.66 31.74
N ARG A 252 -7.15 2.85 32.80
CA ARG A 252 -6.07 3.87 32.77
C ARG A 252 -5.07 3.52 31.70
N SER A 253 -5.16 4.19 30.54
CA SER A 253 -4.12 4.13 29.51
C SER A 253 -2.87 4.88 29.99
N PRO A 254 -1.67 4.33 29.87
CA PRO A 254 -0.42 5.02 30.18
C PRO A 254 -0.03 6.08 29.14
N TYR A 255 -0.79 6.25 28.08
CA TYR A 255 -0.46 7.13 26.96
C TYR A 255 -1.34 8.38 26.96
N SER A 256 -0.70 9.56 26.86
CA SER A 256 -1.36 10.87 26.76
C SER A 256 -1.40 11.30 25.30
N GLY A 257 -2.48 11.04 24.61
CA GLY A 257 -2.76 11.54 23.25
C GLY A 257 -4.11 12.24 23.15
N SER A 258 -4.29 13.13 22.21
CA SER A 258 -5.55 13.82 21.92
C SER A 258 -6.29 13.14 20.78
N VAL A 259 -7.60 12.89 20.93
CA VAL A 259 -8.44 12.29 19.89
C VAL A 259 -9.35 13.33 19.27
N LEU A 260 -9.42 13.38 17.96
CA LEU A 260 -10.38 14.14 17.19
C LEU A 260 -11.46 13.20 16.64
N VAL A 261 -12.69 13.48 16.99
CA VAL A 261 -13.84 12.70 16.54
C VAL A 261 -14.74 13.60 15.70
N SER A 262 -15.24 13.09 14.59
CA SER A 262 -16.15 13.77 13.68
C SER A 262 -17.39 14.33 14.40
N PRO A 263 -18.01 15.42 13.88
CA PRO A 263 -19.12 16.14 14.53
C PRO A 263 -20.36 15.29 14.82
N THR A 264 -20.44 14.06 14.36
CA THR A 264 -21.53 13.12 14.69
C THR A 264 -21.34 12.47 16.07
N ILE A 265 -20.16 12.61 16.71
CA ILE A 265 -19.85 12.08 18.02
C ILE A 265 -19.28 13.23 18.85
N THR A 266 -20.02 13.66 19.87
CA THR A 266 -19.59 14.77 20.74
C THR A 266 -18.64 14.26 21.82
N VAL A 267 -17.39 14.73 21.82
CA VAL A 267 -16.37 14.37 22.83
C VAL A 267 -16.16 15.54 23.78
N ARG A 268 -16.24 15.32 25.08
CA ARG A 268 -15.79 16.27 26.10
C ARG A 268 -14.36 15.93 26.53
N PRO A 269 -13.43 16.88 26.54
CA PRO A 269 -12.10 16.64 27.10
C PRO A 269 -12.17 16.44 28.62
N PRO A 270 -11.30 15.63 29.22
CA PRO A 270 -11.18 15.53 30.64
C PRO A 270 -10.77 16.87 31.24
N GLN A 271 -11.31 17.20 32.42
CA GLN A 271 -10.89 18.37 33.17
C GLN A 271 -9.50 18.14 33.78
N SER A 272 -8.46 18.33 33.00
CA SER A 272 -7.10 18.51 33.50
C SER A 272 -6.27 19.40 32.53
N SER A 273 -5.56 20.27 33.15
CA SER A 273 -4.93 21.52 32.75
C SER A 273 -3.77 21.46 31.75
N ALA A 274 -3.83 20.65 30.69
CA ALA A 274 -2.73 20.55 29.72
C ALA A 274 -3.15 20.48 28.25
N LEU A 275 -4.31 21.02 27.89
CA LEU A 275 -4.69 21.18 26.48
C LEU A 275 -4.24 22.56 25.98
N LYS A 276 -3.24 22.62 25.10
CA LYS A 276 -2.97 23.80 24.28
C LYS A 276 -4.24 24.08 23.46
N LYS A 277 -4.90 25.21 23.77
CA LYS A 277 -6.08 25.70 23.04
C LYS A 277 -5.71 25.93 21.58
N VAL A 278 -6.27 25.15 20.67
CA VAL A 278 -6.34 25.53 19.27
C VAL A 278 -7.27 26.73 19.15
N PRO A 279 -6.82 27.88 18.62
CA PRO A 279 -7.67 29.08 18.54
C PRO A 279 -8.83 28.82 17.57
N ARG A 280 -10.06 28.91 18.09
CA ARG A 280 -11.26 28.98 17.25
C ARG A 280 -11.19 30.26 16.42
N ARG A 281 -10.88 30.17 15.13
CA ARG A 281 -11.22 31.24 14.19
C ARG A 281 -12.72 31.17 13.94
N SER A 282 -13.41 32.20 14.37
CA SER A 282 -14.81 32.46 14.05
C SER A 282 -14.97 32.56 12.53
N SER A 283 -15.73 31.66 11.94
CA SER A 283 -16.29 31.84 10.61
C SER A 283 -17.39 32.92 10.73
N ARG A 284 -17.13 34.15 10.31
CA ARG A 284 -18.14 35.02 9.74
C ARG A 284 -18.03 34.84 8.22
N LEU A 285 -18.98 34.24 7.68
CA LEU A 285 -19.80 34.49 6.49
C LEU A 285 -20.58 33.23 6.19
#